data_2283605c2dd7008818ed98ee29e15edb
#
_entry.id   2283605c2dd7008818ed98ee29e15edb
#
_cell.length_a   1.000
_cell.length_b   1.000
_cell.length_c   1.000
_cell.angle_alpha   90.00
_cell.angle_beta   90.00
_cell.angle_gamma   90.00
#
_symmetry.space_group_name_H-M   'P 1'
#
loop_
_entity.id
_entity.type
_entity.pdbx_description
1 polymer ?
#
loop_
_entity_poly.entity_id
_entity_poly.type
_entity_poly.pdbx_seq_one_letter_code
_entity_poly.pdbx_strand_id
1 'polypeptide(L)'
;MRIGAFLRIAPEGLGIIALAAVVPLLALAAGFHKTAFVTVLCVGAIAAFFRDPERHTPSRSGVVCSGADGRVCDVAEDAALTCIGIGDERWRRVSVFMSPFNVHVNRASVSGEVLAVRHRAGEFRAAFSDRASENNERNLILIADAAGRRHAMVQVAGYFARRIVCRVSERQAVRCGERIGLIMFGSRVDHFLPAGFRVTVAVGDEVRAGETVIGESYDEPSA
;
A
#
# COMPACT_ATOMS: atom_id res chain seq x y z
N MET A 1 25.60 4.51 9.77
CA MET A 1 24.31 4.95 9.19
C MET A 1 24.50 5.08 7.67
N ARG A 2 23.96 4.16 6.86
CA ARG A 2 24.21 4.13 5.41
C ARG A 2 23.30 5.14 4.71
N ILE A 3 23.86 6.23 4.22
CA ILE A 3 23.16 7.30 3.49
C ILE A 3 22.43 6.78 2.22
N GLY A 4 22.85 5.63 1.67
CA GLY A 4 22.24 5.01 0.48
C GLY A 4 20.85 4.41 0.65
N ALA A 5 20.34 4.23 1.88
CA ALA A 5 19.01 3.63 2.13
C ALA A 5 17.85 4.61 1.92
N PHE A 6 18.12 5.92 1.88
CA PHE A 6 17.09 6.97 1.75
C PHE A 6 16.67 7.30 0.31
N LEU A 7 17.41 6.82 -0.70
CA LEU A 7 17.27 7.26 -2.11
C LEU A 7 16.76 6.18 -3.06
N ARG A 8 16.19 5.07 -2.55
CA ARG A 8 15.57 4.10 -3.45
C ARG A 8 14.26 4.68 -4.00
N ILE A 9 14.13 4.63 -5.32
CA ILE A 9 12.94 5.09 -6.05
C ILE A 9 12.23 3.87 -6.63
N ALA A 10 10.92 3.83 -6.54
CA ALA A 10 10.12 2.81 -7.19
C ALA A 10 10.32 2.87 -8.72
N PRO A 11 10.51 1.74 -9.41
CA PRO A 11 10.80 1.71 -10.85
C PRO A 11 9.79 2.48 -11.70
N GLU A 12 8.53 2.49 -11.30
CA GLU A 12 7.43 3.18 -11.98
C GLU A 12 7.61 4.70 -12.00
N GLY A 13 8.37 5.24 -11.04
CA GLY A 13 8.68 6.67 -10.94
C GLY A 13 9.82 7.11 -11.85
N LEU A 14 10.72 6.20 -12.23
CA LEU A 14 11.96 6.58 -12.95
C LEU A 14 11.69 7.29 -14.27
N GLY A 15 10.78 6.75 -15.09
CA GLY A 15 10.42 7.37 -16.37
C GLY A 15 9.73 8.74 -16.19
N ILE A 16 8.87 8.86 -15.19
CA ILE A 16 8.15 10.11 -14.88
C ILE A 16 9.15 11.18 -14.42
N ILE A 17 10.07 10.81 -13.51
CA ILE A 17 11.11 11.71 -12.99
C ILE A 17 12.04 12.14 -14.11
N ALA A 18 12.49 11.21 -14.97
CA ALA A 18 13.36 11.52 -16.11
C ALA A 18 12.69 12.51 -17.10
N LEU A 19 11.42 12.26 -17.43
CA LEU A 19 10.65 13.17 -18.30
C LEU A 19 10.46 14.54 -17.64
N ALA A 20 10.11 14.59 -16.38
CA ALA A 20 9.93 15.84 -15.64
C ALA A 20 11.25 16.64 -15.52
N ALA A 21 12.40 15.96 -15.45
CA ALA A 21 13.72 16.59 -15.37
C ALA A 21 14.14 17.33 -16.64
N VAL A 22 13.52 17.03 -17.78
CA VAL A 22 13.78 17.76 -19.03
C VAL A 22 13.36 19.22 -18.93
N VAL A 23 12.27 19.53 -18.22
CA VAL A 23 11.73 20.90 -18.10
C VAL A 23 12.71 21.87 -17.45
N PRO A 24 13.29 21.59 -16.25
CA PRO A 24 14.29 22.47 -15.65
C PRO A 24 15.56 22.62 -16.50
N LEU A 25 15.97 21.56 -17.21
CA LEU A 25 17.13 21.62 -18.10
C LEU A 25 16.91 22.57 -19.28
N LEU A 26 15.74 22.50 -19.92
CA LEU A 26 15.36 23.41 -21.01
C LEU A 26 15.21 24.85 -20.49
N ALA A 27 14.60 25.06 -19.31
CA ALA A 27 14.46 26.35 -18.70
C ALA A 27 15.83 26.98 -18.39
N LEU A 28 16.77 26.18 -17.89
CA LEU A 28 18.14 26.62 -17.61
C LEU A 28 18.87 27.00 -18.89
N ALA A 29 18.79 26.18 -19.95
CA ALA A 29 19.40 26.42 -21.25
C ALA A 29 18.85 27.70 -21.90
N ALA A 30 17.58 28.03 -21.68
CA ALA A 30 16.92 29.24 -22.18
C ALA A 30 17.16 30.48 -21.28
N GLY A 31 17.95 30.38 -20.20
CA GLY A 31 18.24 31.48 -19.28
C GLY A 31 17.13 31.79 -18.25
N PHE A 32 16.09 30.96 -18.16
CA PHE A 32 14.98 31.12 -17.21
C PHE A 32 15.29 30.52 -15.82
N HIS A 33 16.26 31.08 -15.10
CA HIS A 33 16.77 30.53 -13.84
C HIS A 33 15.69 30.34 -12.75
N LYS A 34 14.74 31.28 -12.62
CA LYS A 34 13.63 31.16 -11.63
C LYS A 34 12.71 29.99 -11.97
N THR A 35 12.35 29.82 -13.24
CA THR A 35 11.53 28.71 -13.72
C THR A 35 12.27 27.36 -13.51
N ALA A 36 13.57 27.33 -13.84
CA ALA A 36 14.40 26.14 -13.60
C ALA A 36 14.40 25.75 -12.12
N PHE A 37 14.57 26.73 -11.22
CA PHE A 37 14.55 26.47 -9.76
C PHE A 37 13.20 25.89 -9.30
N VAL A 38 12.08 26.50 -9.69
CA VAL A 38 10.74 26.01 -9.31
C VAL A 38 10.48 24.60 -9.85
N THR A 39 10.84 24.34 -11.13
CA THR A 39 10.64 23.02 -11.73
C THR A 39 11.54 21.95 -11.14
N VAL A 40 12.75 22.25 -10.67
CA VAL A 40 13.60 21.34 -9.90
C VAL A 40 12.90 20.93 -8.60
N LEU A 41 12.28 21.88 -7.88
CA LEU A 41 11.51 21.53 -6.66
C LEU A 41 10.33 20.61 -6.98
N CYS A 42 9.63 20.83 -8.11
CA CYS A 42 8.57 19.93 -8.55
C CYS A 42 9.10 18.51 -8.87
N VAL A 43 10.25 18.40 -9.53
CA VAL A 43 10.91 17.11 -9.78
C VAL A 43 11.28 16.43 -8.47
N GLY A 44 11.80 17.18 -7.49
CA GLY A 44 12.09 16.69 -6.14
C GLY A 44 10.84 16.16 -5.42
N ALA A 45 9.70 16.85 -5.54
CA ALA A 45 8.43 16.38 -4.98
C ALA A 45 7.94 15.09 -5.65
N ILE A 46 8.06 14.97 -6.97
CA ILE A 46 7.75 13.74 -7.71
C ILE A 46 8.66 12.59 -7.25
N ALA A 47 9.96 12.83 -7.11
CA ALA A 47 10.91 11.83 -6.62
C ALA A 47 10.58 11.40 -5.18
N ALA A 48 10.22 12.34 -4.31
CA ALA A 48 9.78 12.06 -2.94
C ALA A 48 8.51 11.21 -2.88
N PHE A 49 7.58 11.40 -3.81
CA PHE A 49 6.38 10.57 -3.94
C PHE A 49 6.72 9.11 -4.26
N PHE A 50 7.65 8.87 -5.18
CA PHE A 50 8.07 7.52 -5.59
C PHE A 50 9.17 6.91 -4.69
N ARG A 51 9.46 7.51 -3.53
CA ARG A 51 10.46 6.93 -2.60
C ARG A 51 10.05 5.55 -2.13
N ASP A 52 11.01 4.66 -2.02
CA ASP A 52 10.84 3.27 -1.59
C ASP A 52 11.88 2.91 -0.52
N PRO A 53 11.72 3.37 0.72
CA PRO A 53 12.69 3.12 1.79
C PRO A 53 12.76 1.63 2.13
N GLU A 54 13.92 1.18 2.63
CA GLU A 54 14.02 -0.14 3.26
C GLU A 54 13.23 -0.17 4.56
N ARG A 55 12.73 -1.37 4.92
CA ARG A 55 11.86 -1.58 6.08
C ARG A 55 12.36 -2.74 6.93
N HIS A 56 12.20 -2.60 8.23
CA HIS A 56 12.53 -3.63 9.21
C HIS A 56 11.26 -4.38 9.60
N THR A 57 10.97 -5.45 8.87
CA THR A 57 9.78 -6.26 9.12
C THR A 57 9.97 -7.12 10.36
N PRO A 58 8.98 -7.17 11.28
CA PRO A 58 9.01 -8.08 12.41
C PRO A 58 9.17 -9.53 11.95
N SER A 59 10.09 -10.27 12.59
CA SER A 59 10.35 -11.69 12.27
C SER A 59 9.48 -12.67 13.05
N ARG A 60 8.53 -12.16 13.85
CA ARG A 60 7.61 -12.95 14.69
C ARG A 60 6.51 -13.57 13.83
N SER A 61 6.18 -14.85 14.09
CA SER A 61 5.02 -15.54 13.49
C SER A 61 3.70 -15.01 14.04
N GLY A 62 2.59 -15.33 13.39
CA GLY A 62 1.24 -14.96 13.84
C GLY A 62 0.94 -13.45 13.84
N VAL A 63 1.76 -12.64 13.16
CA VAL A 63 1.50 -11.21 13.03
C VAL A 63 1.10 -10.84 11.61
N VAL A 64 0.24 -9.84 11.51
CA VAL A 64 -0.15 -9.17 10.27
C VAL A 64 0.41 -7.76 10.30
N CYS A 65 1.29 -7.43 9.37
CA CYS A 65 1.82 -6.09 9.22
C CYS A 65 0.93 -5.22 8.32
N SER A 66 0.96 -3.91 8.52
CA SER A 66 0.37 -2.99 7.57
C SER A 66 1.03 -3.15 6.20
N GLY A 67 0.24 -3.24 5.14
CA GLY A 67 0.73 -3.24 3.76
C GLY A 67 0.86 -1.85 3.16
N ALA A 68 0.52 -0.81 3.91
CA ALA A 68 0.56 0.59 3.46
C ALA A 68 1.09 1.51 4.55
N ASP A 69 1.73 2.61 4.13
CA ASP A 69 2.02 3.76 5.00
C ASP A 69 0.78 4.65 5.04
N GLY A 70 0.41 5.13 6.21
CA GLY A 70 -0.69 6.08 6.32
C GLY A 70 -1.34 6.11 7.69
N ARG A 71 -2.59 6.55 7.71
CA ARG A 71 -3.40 6.63 8.93
C ARG A 71 -4.53 5.62 8.85
N VAL A 72 -4.77 4.87 9.92
CA VAL A 72 -5.94 4.02 10.06
C VAL A 72 -7.19 4.89 10.04
N CYS A 73 -8.02 4.71 9.03
CA CYS A 73 -9.26 5.49 8.86
C CYS A 73 -10.53 4.72 9.24
N ASP A 74 -10.45 3.38 9.30
CA ASP A 74 -11.57 2.55 9.71
C ASP A 74 -11.08 1.20 10.27
N VAL A 75 -11.81 0.68 11.26
CA VAL A 75 -11.64 -0.66 11.84
C VAL A 75 -13.02 -1.28 11.98
N ALA A 76 -13.24 -2.45 11.38
CA ALA A 76 -14.49 -3.18 11.45
C ALA A 76 -14.25 -4.63 11.89
N GLU A 77 -14.95 -5.06 12.93
CA GLU A 77 -14.82 -6.41 13.50
C GLU A 77 -15.55 -7.50 12.68
N ASP A 78 -16.52 -7.10 11.87
CA ASP A 78 -17.40 -8.01 11.12
C ASP A 78 -17.61 -7.49 9.70
N ALA A 79 -16.56 -7.55 8.90
CA ALA A 79 -16.58 -7.08 7.51
C ALA A 79 -16.81 -8.24 6.55
N ALA A 80 -17.67 -8.02 5.56
CA ALA A 80 -17.82 -8.94 4.44
C ALA A 80 -16.88 -8.55 3.30
N LEU A 81 -16.17 -9.50 2.74
CA LEU A 81 -15.33 -9.32 1.54
C LEU A 81 -16.20 -9.54 0.28
N THR A 82 -17.31 -8.81 0.18
CA THR A 82 -18.33 -8.97 -0.88
C THR A 82 -17.84 -8.53 -2.25
N CYS A 83 -16.81 -7.68 -2.27
CA CYS A 83 -16.42 -7.00 -3.50
C CYS A 83 -15.79 -7.88 -4.57
N ILE A 84 -15.41 -9.14 -4.27
CA ILE A 84 -14.62 -9.97 -5.21
C ILE A 84 -15.00 -11.48 -5.15
N GLY A 85 -16.15 -11.82 -4.57
CA GLY A 85 -16.68 -13.20 -4.68
C GLY A 85 -15.90 -14.27 -3.88
N ILE A 86 -15.32 -13.87 -2.76
CA ILE A 86 -14.69 -14.80 -1.82
C ILE A 86 -15.67 -15.03 -0.67
N GLY A 87 -16.57 -15.99 -0.83
CA GLY A 87 -17.42 -16.60 0.21
C GLY A 87 -18.05 -15.65 1.26
N ASP A 88 -18.89 -16.23 2.11
CA ASP A 88 -19.57 -15.52 3.23
C ASP A 88 -18.71 -15.42 4.51
N GLU A 89 -17.39 -15.53 4.38
CA GLU A 89 -16.49 -15.46 5.53
C GLU A 89 -16.53 -14.07 6.17
N ARG A 90 -16.52 -14.06 7.49
CA ARG A 90 -16.43 -12.86 8.32
C ARG A 90 -14.98 -12.49 8.56
N TRP A 91 -14.66 -11.23 8.34
CA TRP A 91 -13.31 -10.69 8.41
C TRP A 91 -13.24 -9.52 9.37
N ARG A 92 -12.09 -9.34 10.00
CA ARG A 92 -11.74 -8.06 10.61
C ARG A 92 -11.08 -7.20 9.57
N ARG A 93 -11.58 -5.98 9.38
CA ARG A 93 -11.02 -5.05 8.40
C ARG A 93 -10.28 -3.92 9.11
N VAL A 94 -9.08 -3.63 8.63
CA VAL A 94 -8.31 -2.42 8.96
C VAL A 94 -8.07 -1.66 7.68
N SER A 95 -8.60 -0.45 7.57
CA SER A 95 -8.46 0.41 6.40
C SER A 95 -7.42 1.50 6.68
N VAL A 96 -6.41 1.61 5.80
CA VAL A 96 -5.33 2.58 5.90
C VAL A 96 -5.41 3.57 4.76
N PHE A 97 -5.65 4.84 5.08
CA PHE A 97 -5.63 5.94 4.11
C PHE A 97 -4.21 6.45 3.90
N MET A 98 -3.81 6.57 2.64
CA MET A 98 -2.50 7.03 2.22
C MET A 98 -2.62 8.45 1.67
N SER A 99 -2.10 9.44 2.40
CA SER A 99 -2.00 10.82 1.92
C SER A 99 -0.92 10.93 0.84
N PRO A 100 -0.91 11.95 -0.04
CA PRO A 100 0.12 12.15 -1.05
C PRO A 100 1.56 12.22 -0.49
N PHE A 101 1.71 12.51 0.80
CA PHE A 101 3.01 12.62 1.47
C PHE A 101 3.53 11.29 2.04
N ASN A 102 2.70 10.24 2.08
CA ASN A 102 3.10 8.92 2.54
C ASN A 102 3.93 8.17 1.47
N VAL A 103 4.55 7.06 1.86
CA VAL A 103 5.16 6.12 0.91
C VAL A 103 4.04 5.33 0.24
N HIS A 104 4.04 5.29 -1.10
CA HIS A 104 2.96 4.66 -1.87
C HIS A 104 3.27 3.23 -2.30
N VAL A 105 4.46 2.72 -2.00
CA VAL A 105 4.81 1.30 -2.22
C VAL A 105 4.09 0.44 -1.20
N ASN A 106 3.27 -0.48 -1.70
CA ASN A 106 2.57 -1.45 -0.85
C ASN A 106 3.40 -2.70 -0.64
N ARG A 107 3.23 -3.31 0.53
CA ARG A 107 3.98 -4.49 0.97
C ARG A 107 3.04 -5.61 1.42
N ALA A 108 3.49 -6.85 1.26
CA ALA A 108 2.75 -8.01 1.75
C ALA A 108 2.54 -7.92 3.27
N SER A 109 1.32 -8.12 3.72
CA SER A 109 0.95 -8.05 5.14
C SER A 109 1.36 -9.29 5.92
N VAL A 110 1.51 -10.43 5.25
CA VAL A 110 1.94 -11.72 5.80
C VAL A 110 2.87 -12.42 4.83
N SER A 111 3.63 -13.40 5.33
CA SER A 111 4.36 -14.34 4.49
C SER A 111 3.43 -15.48 4.08
N GLY A 112 3.53 -15.95 2.83
CA GLY A 112 2.70 -17.05 2.36
C GLY A 112 2.66 -17.16 0.84
N GLU A 113 1.68 -17.88 0.33
CA GLU A 113 1.42 -18.05 -1.10
C GLU A 113 0.25 -17.17 -1.54
N VAL A 114 0.41 -16.48 -2.65
CA VAL A 114 -0.67 -15.68 -3.28
C VAL A 114 -1.67 -16.64 -3.93
N LEU A 115 -2.86 -16.73 -3.35
CA LEU A 115 -3.94 -17.59 -3.84
C LEU A 115 -4.70 -16.96 -5.00
N ALA A 116 -4.89 -15.66 -4.97
CA ALA A 116 -5.63 -14.94 -6.00
C ALA A 116 -5.16 -13.49 -6.13
N VAL A 117 -5.17 -12.98 -7.36
CA VAL A 117 -5.06 -11.56 -7.70
C VAL A 117 -6.27 -11.21 -8.55
N ARG A 118 -7.12 -10.30 -8.08
CA ARG A 118 -8.36 -9.91 -8.77
C ARG A 118 -8.45 -8.40 -8.92
N HIS A 119 -8.27 -7.93 -10.12
CA HIS A 119 -8.47 -6.53 -10.48
C HIS A 119 -9.94 -6.29 -10.89
N ARG A 120 -10.52 -5.21 -10.40
CA ARG A 120 -11.84 -4.74 -10.81
C ARG A 120 -11.76 -3.27 -11.16
N ALA A 121 -12.07 -2.96 -12.41
CA ALA A 121 -12.26 -1.59 -12.86
C ALA A 121 -13.43 -0.94 -12.11
N GLY A 122 -13.35 0.36 -11.86
CA GLY A 122 -14.37 1.09 -11.12
C GLY A 122 -14.21 2.60 -11.31
N GLU A 123 -14.90 3.35 -10.45
CA GLU A 123 -14.83 4.80 -10.41
C GLU A 123 -13.59 5.29 -9.67
N PHE A 124 -13.38 6.60 -9.67
CA PHE A 124 -12.30 7.28 -8.94
C PHE A 124 -12.91 8.32 -8.00
N ARG A 125 -13.57 7.87 -6.94
CA ARG A 125 -14.09 8.72 -5.87
C ARG A 125 -13.06 8.91 -4.77
N ALA A 126 -13.26 9.90 -3.91
CA ALA A 126 -12.38 10.15 -2.77
C ALA A 126 -12.22 8.89 -1.89
N ALA A 127 -11.00 8.40 -1.70
CA ALA A 127 -10.71 7.12 -1.05
C ALA A 127 -11.10 7.07 0.44
N PHE A 128 -11.35 8.22 1.07
CA PHE A 128 -11.80 8.31 2.47
C PHE A 128 -13.32 8.12 2.64
N SER A 129 -14.12 8.02 1.57
CA SER A 129 -15.54 7.76 1.69
C SER A 129 -15.82 6.27 1.90
N ASP A 130 -16.82 5.93 2.72
CA ASP A 130 -17.20 4.53 3.02
C ASP A 130 -17.57 3.74 1.77
N ARG A 131 -18.14 4.41 0.76
CA ARG A 131 -18.52 3.80 -0.53
C ARG A 131 -17.35 3.67 -1.51
N ALA A 132 -16.17 4.20 -1.21
CA ALA A 132 -15.01 4.10 -2.11
C ALA A 132 -14.58 2.64 -2.31
N SER A 133 -14.66 1.81 -1.27
CA SER A 133 -14.34 0.37 -1.35
C SER A 133 -15.26 -0.40 -2.29
N GLU A 134 -16.46 0.09 -2.55
CA GLU A 134 -17.46 -0.63 -3.36
C GLU A 134 -17.44 -0.22 -4.83
N ASN A 135 -17.11 1.03 -5.12
CA ASN A 135 -17.27 1.61 -6.45
C ASN A 135 -15.95 1.93 -7.16
N ASN A 136 -14.87 2.19 -6.42
CA ASN A 136 -13.60 2.57 -7.01
C ASN A 136 -12.87 1.38 -7.64
N GLU A 137 -11.97 1.70 -8.59
CA GLU A 137 -11.00 0.74 -9.11
C GLU A 137 -10.21 0.13 -7.94
N ARG A 138 -10.10 -1.18 -7.95
CA ARG A 138 -9.49 -1.94 -6.86
C ARG A 138 -8.79 -3.20 -7.34
N ASN A 139 -7.83 -3.64 -6.54
CA ASN A 139 -7.11 -4.87 -6.77
C ASN A 139 -7.02 -5.67 -5.46
N LEU A 140 -7.60 -6.86 -5.44
CA LEU A 140 -7.47 -7.81 -4.34
C LEU A 140 -6.22 -8.65 -4.51
N ILE A 141 -5.52 -8.86 -3.41
CA ILE A 141 -4.45 -9.84 -3.27
C ILE A 141 -4.81 -10.73 -2.08
N LEU A 142 -5.07 -12.01 -2.32
CA LEU A 142 -5.38 -13.01 -1.29
C LEU A 142 -4.13 -13.85 -1.05
N ILE A 143 -3.71 -13.98 0.21
CA ILE A 143 -2.50 -14.71 0.61
C ILE A 143 -2.89 -15.77 1.64
N ALA A 144 -2.45 -17.03 1.45
CA ALA A 144 -2.50 -18.06 2.48
C ALA A 144 -1.17 -18.06 3.24
N ASP A 145 -1.24 -17.94 4.57
CA ASP A 145 -0.06 -18.11 5.42
C ASP A 145 0.36 -19.59 5.57
N ALA A 146 1.45 -19.85 6.27
CA ALA A 146 1.98 -21.20 6.48
C ALA A 146 1.00 -22.17 7.22
N ALA A 147 0.03 -21.61 7.96
CA ALA A 147 -1.02 -22.36 8.62
C ALA A 147 -2.27 -22.54 7.73
N GLY A 148 -2.23 -22.07 6.48
CA GLY A 148 -3.34 -22.11 5.54
C GLY A 148 -4.43 -21.04 5.81
N ARG A 149 -4.19 -20.13 6.74
CA ARG A 149 -5.14 -19.05 7.06
C ARG A 149 -5.09 -17.98 5.95
N ARG A 150 -6.25 -17.57 5.51
CA ARG A 150 -6.38 -16.60 4.41
C ARG A 150 -6.35 -15.17 4.93
N HIS A 151 -5.55 -14.32 4.28
CA HIS A 151 -5.44 -12.89 4.53
C HIS A 151 -5.66 -12.17 3.21
N ALA A 152 -6.46 -11.10 3.21
CA ALA A 152 -6.68 -10.34 2.01
C ALA A 152 -6.23 -8.90 2.15
N MET A 153 -5.69 -8.35 1.07
CA MET A 153 -5.38 -6.94 0.92
C MET A 153 -6.14 -6.43 -0.30
N VAL A 154 -6.84 -5.31 -0.14
CA VAL A 154 -7.53 -4.63 -1.25
C VAL A 154 -6.90 -3.25 -1.43
N GLN A 155 -6.20 -3.07 -2.54
CA GLN A 155 -5.72 -1.78 -3.00
C GLN A 155 -6.89 -1.03 -3.62
N VAL A 156 -7.21 0.17 -3.13
CA VAL A 156 -8.33 0.99 -3.59
C VAL A 156 -7.79 2.30 -4.13
N ALA A 157 -8.04 2.57 -5.42
CA ALA A 157 -7.67 3.82 -6.04
C ALA A 157 -8.54 4.98 -5.51
N GLY A 158 -7.93 6.15 -5.32
CA GLY A 158 -8.64 7.36 -4.93
C GLY A 158 -8.89 8.31 -6.10
N TYR A 159 -9.37 9.51 -5.81
CA TYR A 159 -9.77 10.51 -6.81
C TYR A 159 -8.65 10.90 -7.79
N PHE A 160 -7.44 11.05 -7.28
CA PHE A 160 -6.25 11.38 -8.08
C PHE A 160 -5.50 10.13 -8.56
N ALA A 161 -5.72 8.98 -7.92
CA ALA A 161 -5.10 7.73 -8.27
C ALA A 161 -5.82 7.12 -9.48
N ARG A 162 -5.13 7.03 -10.59
CA ARG A 162 -5.69 6.39 -11.79
C ARG A 162 -4.92 5.12 -12.17
N ARG A 163 -4.08 4.62 -11.26
CA ARG A 163 -3.29 3.42 -11.56
C ARG A 163 -2.92 2.67 -10.29
N ILE A 164 -3.36 1.42 -10.23
CA ILE A 164 -2.87 0.42 -9.30
C ILE A 164 -1.84 -0.43 -10.04
N VAL A 165 -0.65 -0.55 -9.48
CA VAL A 165 0.39 -1.46 -9.97
C VAL A 165 0.48 -2.63 -9.02
N CYS A 166 0.18 -3.83 -9.51
CA CYS A 166 0.39 -5.08 -8.81
C CYS A 166 1.64 -5.76 -9.38
N ARG A 167 2.56 -6.19 -8.51
CA ARG A 167 3.83 -6.83 -8.88
C ARG A 167 3.86 -8.32 -8.55
N VAL A 168 2.76 -8.85 -8.03
CA VAL A 168 2.64 -10.25 -7.66
C VAL A 168 1.60 -10.94 -8.52
N SER A 169 1.75 -12.25 -8.66
CA SER A 169 0.85 -13.14 -9.40
C SER A 169 0.39 -14.31 -8.53
N GLU A 170 -0.66 -14.98 -8.96
CA GLU A 170 -1.14 -16.20 -8.31
C GLU A 170 -0.04 -17.26 -8.26
N ARG A 171 -0.01 -18.03 -7.18
CA ARG A 171 0.97 -19.07 -6.84
C ARG A 171 2.39 -18.54 -6.53
N GLN A 172 2.59 -17.25 -6.47
CA GLN A 172 3.84 -16.67 -6.04
C GLN A 172 3.97 -16.73 -4.51
N ALA A 173 5.12 -17.20 -4.02
CA ALA A 173 5.47 -17.07 -2.62
C ALA A 173 5.93 -15.64 -2.33
N VAL A 174 5.43 -15.04 -1.24
CA VAL A 174 5.80 -13.70 -0.77
C VAL A 174 6.20 -13.74 0.69
N ARG A 175 7.05 -12.79 1.10
CA ARG A 175 7.43 -12.60 2.50
C ARG A 175 6.73 -11.37 3.05
N CYS A 176 6.37 -11.40 4.34
CA CYS A 176 5.88 -10.21 5.03
C CYS A 176 6.85 -9.04 4.82
N GLY A 177 6.32 -7.86 4.48
CA GLY A 177 7.11 -6.68 4.16
C GLY A 177 7.68 -6.64 2.73
N GLU A 178 7.54 -7.70 1.93
CA GLU A 178 7.94 -7.70 0.52
C GLU A 178 7.09 -6.72 -0.30
N ARG A 179 7.73 -6.07 -1.28
CA ARG A 179 7.09 -5.09 -2.16
C ARG A 179 6.14 -5.79 -3.14
N ILE A 180 4.85 -5.52 -3.04
CA ILE A 180 3.81 -6.19 -3.87
C ILE A 180 3.17 -5.26 -4.90
N GLY A 181 3.47 -3.98 -4.86
CA GLY A 181 2.93 -3.02 -5.81
C GLY A 181 2.98 -1.59 -5.29
N LEU A 182 2.23 -0.73 -5.94
CA LEU A 182 1.99 0.64 -5.48
C LEU A 182 0.67 1.18 -6.02
N ILE A 183 0.13 2.20 -5.36
CA ILE A 183 -1.04 2.94 -5.84
C ILE A 183 -0.62 4.40 -6.02
N MET A 184 -0.94 5.01 -7.17
CA MET A 184 -0.57 6.39 -7.43
C MET A 184 -1.59 7.37 -6.86
N PHE A 185 -1.14 8.37 -6.07
CA PHE A 185 -1.86 9.55 -5.56
C PHE A 185 -3.17 9.33 -4.80
N GLY A 186 -3.12 9.46 -3.46
CA GLY A 186 -4.29 9.49 -2.58
C GLY A 186 -5.15 8.23 -2.68
N SER A 187 -4.86 7.25 -1.85
CA SER A 187 -5.39 5.91 -1.99
C SER A 187 -5.69 5.29 -0.62
N ARG A 188 -6.28 4.12 -0.62
CA ARG A 188 -6.55 3.34 0.59
C ARG A 188 -6.13 1.88 0.37
N VAL A 189 -5.67 1.25 1.43
CA VAL A 189 -5.48 -0.20 1.46
C VAL A 189 -6.33 -0.76 2.60
N ASP A 190 -7.22 -1.69 2.25
CA ASP A 190 -8.04 -2.42 3.21
C ASP A 190 -7.38 -3.77 3.46
N HIS A 191 -7.08 -4.06 4.74
CA HIS A 191 -6.54 -5.33 5.19
C HIS A 191 -7.68 -6.13 5.80
N PHE A 192 -7.82 -7.38 5.39
CA PHE A 192 -8.81 -8.32 5.91
C PHE A 192 -8.09 -9.47 6.61
N LEU A 193 -8.31 -9.55 7.91
CA LEU A 193 -7.73 -10.53 8.81
C LEU A 193 -8.79 -11.61 9.12
N PRO A 194 -8.42 -12.91 9.16
CA PRO A 194 -9.37 -13.95 9.53
C PRO A 194 -9.80 -13.83 11.00
N ALA A 195 -10.91 -14.46 11.38
CA ALA A 195 -11.51 -14.35 12.72
C ALA A 195 -10.56 -14.74 13.86
N GLY A 196 -9.56 -15.59 13.61
CA GLY A 196 -8.53 -15.99 14.60
C GLY A 196 -7.48 -14.91 14.93
N PHE A 197 -7.64 -13.67 14.45
CA PHE A 197 -6.73 -12.56 14.73
C PHE A 197 -7.42 -11.43 15.47
N ARG A 198 -6.74 -10.83 16.43
CA ARG A 198 -7.13 -9.56 17.04
C ARG A 198 -6.52 -8.40 16.28
N VAL A 199 -7.24 -7.31 16.14
CA VAL A 199 -6.71 -6.04 15.65
C VAL A 199 -5.93 -5.36 16.77
N THR A 200 -4.74 -4.81 16.46
CA THR A 200 -3.82 -4.19 17.42
C THR A 200 -3.70 -2.69 17.27
N VAL A 201 -4.46 -2.10 16.34
CA VAL A 201 -4.45 -0.66 16.05
C VAL A 201 -5.86 -0.09 16.16
N ALA A 202 -5.94 1.23 16.35
CA ALA A 202 -7.19 1.99 16.42
C ALA A 202 -7.30 3.02 15.28
N VAL A 203 -8.51 3.50 15.01
CA VAL A 203 -8.74 4.61 14.09
C VAL A 203 -7.96 5.83 14.56
N GLY A 204 -7.19 6.43 13.65
CA GLY A 204 -6.33 7.57 13.91
C GLY A 204 -4.85 7.22 14.05
N ASP A 205 -4.49 5.96 14.27
CA ASP A 205 -3.09 5.54 14.38
C ASP A 205 -2.33 5.71 13.06
N GLU A 206 -1.06 6.09 13.16
CA GLU A 206 -0.14 6.11 12.02
C GLU A 206 0.57 4.77 11.89
N VAL A 207 0.56 4.21 10.69
CA VAL A 207 1.16 2.91 10.38
C VAL A 207 2.15 3.00 9.23
N ARG A 208 3.12 2.07 9.23
CA ARG A 208 4.16 1.94 8.21
C ARG A 208 4.13 0.56 7.58
N ALA A 209 4.13 0.53 6.23
CA ALA A 209 4.12 -0.69 5.45
C ALA A 209 5.29 -1.62 5.80
N GLY A 210 4.98 -2.86 6.13
CA GLY A 210 5.95 -3.89 6.48
C GLY A 210 6.59 -3.76 7.85
N GLU A 211 6.24 -2.75 8.67
CA GLU A 211 6.81 -2.53 10.00
C GLU A 211 5.76 -2.57 11.11
N THR A 212 4.65 -1.84 10.95
CA THR A 212 3.63 -1.75 11.99
C THR A 212 2.76 -3.00 11.99
N VAL A 213 2.70 -3.68 13.12
CA VAL A 213 1.78 -4.81 13.35
C VAL A 213 0.38 -4.25 13.53
N ILE A 214 -0.57 -4.69 12.69
CA ILE A 214 -1.99 -4.29 12.72
C ILE A 214 -2.91 -5.41 13.21
N GLY A 215 -2.37 -6.62 13.37
CA GLY A 215 -3.11 -7.76 13.90
C GLY A 215 -2.21 -8.87 14.38
N GLU A 216 -2.71 -9.64 15.36
CA GLU A 216 -2.01 -10.76 15.97
C GLU A 216 -2.95 -11.96 16.11
N SER A 217 -2.43 -13.16 15.86
CA SER A 217 -3.14 -14.42 16.08
C SER A 217 -3.43 -14.63 17.56
N TYR A 218 -4.63 -15.14 17.87
CA TYR A 218 -4.95 -15.56 19.25
C TYR A 218 -4.19 -16.82 19.68
N ASP A 219 -3.77 -17.64 18.71
CA ASP A 219 -3.16 -18.94 18.97
C ASP A 219 -1.65 -18.85 19.27
N GLU A 220 -1.05 -17.67 19.13
CA GLU A 220 0.37 -17.46 19.43
C GLU A 220 0.56 -16.56 20.64
N PRO A 221 1.43 -16.94 21.60
CA PRO A 221 1.68 -16.14 22.79
C PRO A 221 2.26 -14.78 22.40
N SER A 222 1.70 -13.72 22.99
CA SER A 222 2.28 -12.38 22.93
C SER A 222 3.70 -12.44 23.52
N ALA A 223 4.69 -12.05 22.73
CA ALA A 223 6.09 -11.96 23.17
C ALA A 223 6.26 -10.78 24.15
#